data_7632bf1d17a9364e0e680ee4eddd5254
#
_entry.id   7632bf1d17a9364e0e680ee4eddd5254
#
_cell.length_a   1.000
_cell.length_b   1.000
_cell.length_c   1.000
_cell.angle_alpha   90.00
_cell.angle_beta   90.00
_cell.angle_gamma   90.00
#
_symmetry.space_group_name_H-M   'P 1'
#
loop_
_entity.id
_entity.type
_entity.pdbx_description
1 polymer ?
#
loop_
_entity_poly.entity_id
_entity_poly.type
_entity_poly.pdbx_seq_one_letter_code
_entity_poly.pdbx_strand_id
1 'polypeptide(L)'
;MSDILPRDAEKAASVRVMFDLIAPRYDRLNRWLSLGLDQYWRRKTIRTIAVCADDVVVDLACGTGDLSELAAATGAQVVGIDFAWNMLVCAMQRRIKAAFAHADANALPLPFASVSVVLSGFALRNFVSIPRALGEAARVLKPGGRLALLEIDTPDNAFLKWGHSFYFQSIVPILGGLISDRKSYT
;
A
#
# COMPACT_ATOMS: atom_id res chain seq x y z
N MET A 1 -30.03 3.64 10.37
CA MET A 1 -29.26 3.34 9.14
C MET A 1 -28.56 4.58 8.55
N SER A 2 -28.26 5.61 9.35
CA SER A 2 -27.80 6.95 8.89
C SER A 2 -26.43 7.40 9.40
N ASP A 3 -25.67 6.56 10.13
CA ASP A 3 -24.42 6.99 10.79
C ASP A 3 -23.11 6.48 10.14
N ILE A 4 -23.18 5.79 9.01
CA ILE A 4 -22.01 5.14 8.42
C ILE A 4 -21.27 6.03 7.42
N LEU A 5 -21.98 6.88 6.67
CA LEU A 5 -21.41 7.69 5.59
C LEU A 5 -20.48 8.85 6.03
N PRO A 6 -20.77 9.65 7.08
CA PRO A 6 -19.89 10.75 7.48
C PRO A 6 -18.54 10.27 8.00
N ARG A 7 -18.51 9.23 8.83
CA ARG A 7 -17.29 8.68 9.44
C ARG A 7 -16.33 8.07 8.41
N ASP A 8 -16.86 7.39 7.40
CA ASP A 8 -16.06 6.78 6.33
C ASP A 8 -15.41 7.84 5.43
N ALA A 9 -16.13 8.90 5.08
CA ALA A 9 -15.59 10.02 4.31
C ALA A 9 -14.53 10.81 5.09
N GLU A 10 -14.73 11.04 6.39
CA GLU A 10 -13.76 11.69 7.26
C GLU A 10 -12.48 10.84 7.42
N LYS A 11 -12.64 9.53 7.60
CA LYS A 11 -11.50 8.60 7.64
C LYS A 11 -10.71 8.64 6.34
N ALA A 12 -11.39 8.56 5.19
CA ALA A 12 -10.73 8.63 3.88
C ALA A 12 -9.96 9.93 3.70
N ALA A 13 -10.58 11.08 4.03
CA ALA A 13 -9.93 12.38 3.93
C ALA A 13 -8.70 12.50 4.84
N SER A 14 -8.81 12.08 6.10
CA SER A 14 -7.71 12.11 7.07
C SER A 14 -6.54 11.22 6.64
N VAL A 15 -6.82 10.01 6.17
CA VAL A 15 -5.80 9.07 5.68
C VAL A 15 -5.11 9.63 4.45
N ARG A 16 -5.87 10.22 3.50
CA ARG A 16 -5.30 10.85 2.31
C ARG A 16 -4.37 12.00 2.65
N VAL A 17 -4.81 12.94 3.48
CA VAL A 17 -3.99 14.08 3.92
C VAL A 17 -2.71 13.61 4.60
N MET A 18 -2.79 12.60 5.46
CA MET A 18 -1.63 12.02 6.13
C MET A 18 -0.61 11.48 5.10
N PHE A 19 -1.05 10.66 4.14
CA PHE A 19 -0.16 10.10 3.13
C PHE A 19 0.40 11.16 2.19
N ASP A 20 -0.39 12.15 1.78
CA ASP A 20 0.09 13.27 0.97
C ASP A 20 1.21 14.07 1.66
N LEU A 21 1.12 14.24 3.00
CA LEU A 21 2.14 14.93 3.78
C LEU A 21 3.45 14.15 3.92
N ILE A 22 3.36 12.84 4.11
CA ILE A 22 4.55 12.00 4.37
C ILE A 22 5.19 11.46 3.08
N ALA A 23 4.52 11.54 1.92
CA ALA A 23 4.94 10.94 0.66
C ALA A 23 6.44 11.15 0.33
N PRO A 24 7.04 12.36 0.44
CA PRO A 24 8.45 12.57 0.08
C PRO A 24 9.45 11.84 0.98
N ARG A 25 9.00 11.37 2.16
CA ARG A 25 9.85 10.71 3.16
C ARG A 25 9.41 9.28 3.45
N TYR A 26 8.29 8.85 2.86
CA TYR A 26 7.61 7.60 3.16
C TYR A 26 8.53 6.38 3.03
N ASP A 27 9.22 6.25 1.90
CA ASP A 27 10.13 5.11 1.66
C ASP A 27 11.27 5.04 2.66
N ARG A 28 11.87 6.19 2.99
CA ARG A 28 12.93 6.24 4.00
C ARG A 28 12.42 5.84 5.38
N LEU A 29 11.24 6.34 5.76
CA LEU A 29 10.58 5.99 7.01
C LEU A 29 10.31 4.49 7.09
N ASN A 30 9.71 3.90 6.07
CA ASN A 30 9.41 2.47 6.05
C ASN A 30 10.67 1.61 6.12
N ARG A 31 11.71 1.95 5.36
CA ARG A 31 13.00 1.22 5.41
C ARG A 31 13.66 1.30 6.77
N TRP A 32 13.64 2.47 7.41
CA TRP A 32 14.16 2.64 8.75
C TRP A 32 13.35 1.87 9.80
N LEU A 33 12.01 2.01 9.76
CA LEU A 33 11.10 1.38 10.70
C LEU A 33 11.05 -0.15 10.55
N SER A 34 11.28 -0.67 9.36
CA SER A 34 11.31 -2.11 9.11
C SER A 34 12.72 -2.71 9.16
N LEU A 35 13.76 -1.89 9.39
CA LEU A 35 15.17 -2.28 9.24
C LEU A 35 15.45 -2.89 7.84
N GLY A 36 14.72 -2.44 6.82
CA GLY A 36 14.81 -2.92 5.45
C GLY A 36 14.07 -4.24 5.18
N LEU A 37 13.41 -4.83 6.18
CA LEU A 37 12.65 -6.07 6.01
C LEU A 37 11.43 -5.91 5.10
N ASP A 38 10.87 -4.70 4.98
CA ASP A 38 9.79 -4.39 4.06
C ASP A 38 10.14 -4.80 2.62
N GLN A 39 11.36 -4.51 2.17
CA GLN A 39 11.84 -4.88 0.85
C GLN A 39 11.99 -6.39 0.66
N TYR A 40 12.41 -7.10 1.70
CA TYR A 40 12.49 -8.57 1.69
C TYR A 40 11.08 -9.17 1.54
N TRP A 41 10.11 -8.72 2.33
CA TRP A 41 8.73 -9.22 2.29
C TRP A 41 8.06 -8.92 0.96
N ARG A 42 8.24 -7.73 0.39
CA ARG A 42 7.73 -7.38 -0.94
C ARG A 42 8.28 -8.31 -2.03
N ARG A 43 9.61 -8.55 -2.06
CA ARG A 43 10.21 -9.49 -3.02
C ARG A 43 9.71 -10.92 -2.80
N LYS A 44 9.55 -11.35 -1.54
CA LYS A 44 8.98 -12.65 -1.21
C LYS A 44 7.54 -12.76 -1.73
N THR A 45 6.72 -11.73 -1.57
CA THR A 45 5.35 -11.69 -2.08
C THR A 45 5.31 -11.90 -3.59
N ILE A 46 6.08 -11.14 -4.36
CA ILE A 46 6.14 -11.27 -5.84
C ILE A 46 6.56 -12.68 -6.25
N ARG A 47 7.55 -13.27 -5.58
CA ARG A 47 8.01 -14.63 -5.86
C ARG A 47 6.96 -15.68 -5.51
N THR A 48 6.31 -15.54 -4.34
CA THR A 48 5.32 -16.52 -3.85
C THR A 48 4.08 -16.55 -4.74
N ILE A 49 3.61 -15.38 -5.21
CA ILE A 49 2.46 -15.31 -6.12
C ILE A 49 2.87 -15.59 -7.59
N ALA A 50 4.17 -15.78 -7.84
CA ALA A 50 4.75 -16.12 -9.14
C ALA A 50 4.32 -15.16 -10.26
N VAL A 51 4.52 -13.84 -10.05
CA VAL A 51 4.29 -12.84 -11.11
C VAL A 51 5.24 -13.09 -12.27
N CYS A 52 4.73 -13.09 -13.50
CA CYS A 52 5.50 -13.32 -14.72
C CYS A 52 5.14 -12.29 -15.82
N ALA A 53 5.88 -12.36 -16.93
CA ALA A 53 5.75 -11.40 -18.03
C ALA A 53 4.37 -11.37 -18.71
N ASP A 54 3.63 -12.49 -18.65
CA ASP A 54 2.29 -12.59 -19.25
C ASP A 54 1.19 -12.02 -18.34
N ASP A 55 1.55 -11.59 -17.12
CA ASP A 55 0.58 -11.07 -16.17
C ASP A 55 0.18 -9.62 -16.46
N VAL A 56 -1.10 -9.34 -16.22
CA VAL A 56 -1.63 -7.99 -16.04
C VAL A 56 -1.87 -7.81 -14.54
N VAL A 57 -1.10 -6.93 -13.93
CA VAL A 57 -1.03 -6.75 -12.48
C VAL A 57 -1.64 -5.42 -12.08
N VAL A 58 -2.46 -5.43 -11.03
CA VAL A 58 -2.89 -4.22 -10.32
C VAL A 58 -2.28 -4.20 -8.93
N ASP A 59 -1.63 -3.09 -8.59
CA ASP A 59 -1.11 -2.81 -7.26
C ASP A 59 -2.05 -1.81 -6.58
N LEU A 60 -2.86 -2.30 -5.63
CA LEU A 60 -3.87 -1.51 -4.89
C LEU A 60 -3.23 -0.76 -3.72
N ALA A 61 -3.50 0.53 -3.63
CA ALA A 61 -2.84 1.44 -2.70
C ALA A 61 -1.32 1.34 -2.85
N CYS A 62 -0.87 1.54 -4.10
CA CYS A 62 0.51 1.31 -4.50
C CYS A 62 1.52 2.25 -3.82
N GLY A 63 1.05 3.37 -3.24
CA GLY A 63 1.89 4.37 -2.62
C GLY A 63 2.94 4.92 -3.59
N THR A 64 4.20 4.86 -3.20
CA THR A 64 5.36 5.26 -4.01
C THR A 64 5.80 4.23 -5.03
N GLY A 65 5.07 3.11 -5.16
CA GLY A 65 5.25 2.12 -6.24
C GLY A 65 6.27 1.01 -5.96
N ASP A 66 6.62 0.71 -4.72
CA ASP A 66 7.61 -0.34 -4.41
C ASP A 66 7.19 -1.74 -4.91
N LEU A 67 5.92 -2.16 -4.72
CA LEU A 67 5.43 -3.43 -5.28
C LEU A 67 5.25 -3.34 -6.79
N SER A 68 4.76 -2.20 -7.30
CA SER A 68 4.64 -1.95 -8.73
C SER A 68 5.98 -2.11 -9.46
N GLU A 69 7.08 -1.58 -8.89
CA GLU A 69 8.44 -1.72 -9.45
C GLU A 69 8.90 -3.17 -9.50
N LEU A 70 8.71 -3.90 -8.40
CA LEU A 70 9.08 -5.32 -8.32
C LEU A 70 8.27 -6.19 -9.27
N ALA A 71 6.97 -5.90 -9.44
CA ALA A 71 6.12 -6.59 -10.40
C ALA A 71 6.53 -6.27 -11.84
N ALA A 72 6.78 -4.99 -12.16
CA ALA A 72 7.23 -4.56 -13.49
C ALA A 72 8.59 -5.14 -13.87
N ALA A 73 9.47 -5.39 -12.89
CA ALA A 73 10.77 -6.02 -13.12
C ALA A 73 10.67 -7.48 -13.61
N THR A 74 9.52 -8.15 -13.44
CA THR A 74 9.26 -9.50 -14.01
C THR A 74 8.88 -9.46 -15.49
N GLY A 75 8.66 -8.28 -16.06
CA GLY A 75 8.13 -8.09 -17.42
C GLY A 75 6.61 -7.93 -17.48
N ALA A 76 5.90 -8.06 -16.36
CA ALA A 76 4.45 -7.91 -16.28
C ALA A 76 3.97 -6.50 -16.68
N GLN A 77 2.74 -6.41 -17.18
CA GLN A 77 2.04 -5.14 -17.37
C GLN A 77 1.46 -4.71 -16.02
N VAL A 78 1.88 -3.55 -15.50
CA VAL A 78 1.51 -3.11 -14.15
C VAL A 78 0.74 -1.79 -14.17
N VAL A 79 -0.34 -1.74 -13.39
CA VAL A 79 -1.08 -0.52 -13.07
C VAL A 79 -1.07 -0.34 -11.56
N GLY A 80 -0.41 0.69 -11.06
CA GLY A 80 -0.48 1.13 -9.67
C GLY A 80 -1.68 2.06 -9.46
N ILE A 81 -2.49 1.80 -8.45
CA ILE A 81 -3.65 2.61 -8.10
C ILE A 81 -3.48 3.11 -6.67
N ASP A 82 -3.60 4.42 -6.48
CA ASP A 82 -3.61 5.04 -5.15
C ASP A 82 -4.58 6.21 -5.10
N PHE A 83 -5.11 6.50 -3.92
CA PHE A 83 -6.02 7.62 -3.70
C PHE A 83 -5.29 8.88 -3.17
N ALA A 84 -4.03 8.75 -2.74
CA ALA A 84 -3.16 9.86 -2.34
C ALA A 84 -2.34 10.35 -3.53
N TRP A 85 -2.65 11.54 -4.02
CA TRP A 85 -2.03 12.10 -5.22
C TRP A 85 -0.51 12.25 -5.11
N ASN A 86 -0.02 12.74 -3.95
CA ASN A 86 1.41 12.94 -3.76
C ASN A 86 2.21 11.63 -3.74
N MET A 87 1.59 10.51 -3.32
CA MET A 87 2.18 9.18 -3.44
C MET A 87 2.42 8.82 -4.90
N LEU A 88 1.40 9.02 -5.77
CA LEU A 88 1.52 8.76 -7.19
C LEU A 88 2.55 9.67 -7.87
N VAL A 89 2.65 10.94 -7.47
CA VAL A 89 3.70 11.84 -7.95
C VAL A 89 5.09 11.27 -7.64
N CYS A 90 5.30 10.77 -6.42
CA CYS A 90 6.56 10.11 -6.05
C CYS A 90 6.81 8.84 -6.90
N ALA A 91 5.79 8.01 -7.11
CA ALA A 91 5.89 6.80 -7.93
C ALA A 91 6.28 7.13 -9.39
N MET A 92 5.62 8.11 -10.00
CA MET A 92 5.91 8.56 -11.37
C MET A 92 7.33 9.13 -11.52
N GLN A 93 7.85 9.83 -10.51
CA GLN A 93 9.22 10.35 -10.51
C GLN A 93 10.29 9.25 -10.51
N ARG A 94 9.97 8.05 -10.03
CA ARG A 94 10.89 6.90 -10.01
C ARG A 94 11.08 6.24 -11.39
N ARG A 95 10.33 6.66 -12.41
CA ARG A 95 10.38 6.10 -13.77
C ARG A 95 10.17 4.57 -13.84
N ILE A 96 9.30 4.06 -12.97
CA ILE A 96 8.88 2.66 -12.96
C ILE A 96 8.17 2.35 -14.28
N LYS A 97 8.41 1.17 -14.86
CA LYS A 97 7.69 0.68 -16.04
C LYS A 97 6.27 0.21 -15.68
N ALA A 98 5.47 1.11 -15.14
CA ALA A 98 4.08 0.89 -14.76
C ALA A 98 3.24 2.11 -15.13
N ALA A 99 1.96 1.90 -15.41
CA ALA A 99 0.98 2.98 -15.44
C ALA A 99 0.54 3.30 -14.01
N PHE A 100 0.10 4.54 -13.76
CA PHE A 100 -0.43 4.94 -12.47
C PHE A 100 -1.78 5.63 -12.64
N ALA A 101 -2.72 5.32 -11.74
CA ALA A 101 -4.07 5.89 -11.75
C ALA A 101 -4.47 6.37 -10.35
N HIS A 102 -5.06 7.57 -10.31
CA HIS A 102 -5.62 8.13 -9.08
C HIS A 102 -7.06 7.65 -8.92
N ALA A 103 -7.28 6.68 -8.01
CA ALA A 103 -8.61 6.12 -7.74
C ALA A 103 -8.69 5.50 -6.33
N ASP A 104 -9.93 5.26 -5.89
CA ASP A 104 -10.22 4.56 -4.64
C ASP A 104 -10.24 3.04 -4.86
N ALA A 105 -9.58 2.29 -3.98
CA ALA A 105 -9.63 0.83 -3.98
C ALA A 105 -11.05 0.25 -3.79
N ASN A 106 -11.98 1.05 -3.24
CA ASN A 106 -13.38 0.68 -3.10
C ASN A 106 -14.22 0.89 -4.38
N ALA A 107 -13.66 1.47 -5.45
CA ALA A 107 -14.31 1.72 -6.74
C ALA A 107 -13.27 1.78 -7.85
N LEU A 108 -12.78 0.63 -8.28
CA LEU A 108 -11.69 0.53 -9.24
C LEU A 108 -12.17 0.90 -10.66
N PRO A 109 -11.46 1.80 -11.37
CA PRO A 109 -11.78 2.19 -12.74
C PRO A 109 -11.28 1.13 -13.75
N LEU A 110 -11.56 -0.13 -13.47
CA LEU A 110 -11.11 -1.27 -14.26
C LEU A 110 -12.31 -2.16 -14.66
N PRO A 111 -12.30 -2.77 -15.85
CA PRO A 111 -13.35 -3.70 -16.26
C PRO A 111 -13.40 -4.96 -15.39
N PHE A 112 -14.54 -5.63 -15.41
CA PHE A 112 -14.71 -6.97 -14.85
C PHE A 112 -13.73 -7.95 -15.50
N ALA A 113 -13.13 -8.85 -14.71
CA ALA A 113 -12.26 -9.94 -15.17
C ALA A 113 -11.16 -9.47 -16.15
N SER A 114 -10.49 -8.34 -15.85
CA SER A 114 -9.51 -7.71 -16.75
C SER A 114 -8.06 -7.99 -16.36
N VAL A 115 -7.77 -8.35 -15.10
CA VAL A 115 -6.41 -8.52 -14.59
C VAL A 115 -6.16 -9.96 -14.11
N SER A 116 -4.90 -10.40 -14.16
CA SER A 116 -4.51 -11.75 -13.71
C SER A 116 -3.99 -11.76 -12.26
N VAL A 117 -3.48 -10.62 -11.78
CA VAL A 117 -2.93 -10.50 -10.42
C VAL A 117 -3.37 -9.19 -9.79
N VAL A 118 -3.80 -9.26 -8.53
CA VAL A 118 -3.98 -8.09 -7.66
C VAL A 118 -3.00 -8.19 -6.51
N LEU A 119 -2.26 -7.11 -6.27
CA LEU A 119 -1.33 -6.94 -5.16
C LEU A 119 -1.81 -5.83 -4.23
N SER A 120 -1.50 -5.93 -2.95
CA SER A 120 -1.58 -4.79 -2.02
C SER A 120 -0.59 -5.02 -0.88
N GLY A 121 0.17 -3.99 -0.50
CA GLY A 121 1.18 -4.10 0.54
C GLY A 121 1.08 -3.04 1.62
N PHE A 122 0.85 -3.47 2.89
CA PHE A 122 0.77 -2.61 4.07
C PHE A 122 -0.35 -1.57 4.03
N ALA A 123 -1.44 -1.85 3.32
CA ALA A 123 -2.50 -0.89 3.04
C ALA A 123 -3.85 -1.25 3.66
N LEU A 124 -4.13 -2.51 3.99
CA LEU A 124 -5.46 -2.97 4.41
C LEU A 124 -6.05 -2.16 5.58
N ARG A 125 -5.22 -1.84 6.57
CA ARG A 125 -5.63 -1.05 7.75
C ARG A 125 -6.13 0.36 7.38
N ASN A 126 -5.70 0.88 6.23
CA ASN A 126 -6.02 2.22 5.76
C ASN A 126 -7.27 2.24 4.86
N PHE A 127 -7.77 1.09 4.42
CA PHE A 127 -8.99 1.03 3.62
C PHE A 127 -10.19 1.48 4.43
N VAL A 128 -11.06 2.23 3.79
CA VAL A 128 -12.35 2.64 4.39
C VAL A 128 -13.21 1.41 4.66
N SER A 129 -13.30 0.53 3.68
CA SER A 129 -14.02 -0.73 3.78
C SER A 129 -13.19 -1.86 3.15
N ILE A 130 -12.61 -2.72 3.99
CA ILE A 130 -11.88 -3.90 3.54
C ILE A 130 -12.77 -4.83 2.69
N PRO A 131 -14.02 -5.17 3.12
CA PRO A 131 -14.88 -6.03 2.30
C PRO A 131 -15.17 -5.47 0.92
N ARG A 132 -15.36 -4.14 0.81
CA ARG A 132 -15.65 -3.50 -0.47
C ARG A 132 -14.41 -3.49 -1.38
N ALA A 133 -13.24 -3.17 -0.84
CA ALA A 133 -11.98 -3.22 -1.61
C ALA A 133 -11.65 -4.64 -2.09
N LEU A 134 -11.88 -5.67 -1.24
CA LEU A 134 -11.72 -7.07 -1.64
C LEU A 134 -12.76 -7.50 -2.68
N GLY A 135 -13.99 -6.99 -2.58
CA GLY A 135 -15.03 -7.21 -3.60
C GLY A 135 -14.63 -6.63 -4.96
N GLU A 136 -14.06 -5.42 -4.99
CA GLU A 136 -13.53 -4.81 -6.20
C GLU A 136 -12.32 -5.57 -6.75
N ALA A 137 -11.39 -6.00 -5.88
CA ALA A 137 -10.29 -6.86 -6.28
C ALA A 137 -10.76 -8.16 -6.93
N ALA A 138 -11.76 -8.82 -6.33
CA ALA A 138 -12.36 -10.03 -6.89
C ALA A 138 -13.08 -9.75 -8.22
N ARG A 139 -13.76 -8.61 -8.34
CA ARG A 139 -14.47 -8.21 -9.57
C ARG A 139 -13.53 -8.04 -10.76
N VAL A 140 -12.38 -7.42 -10.54
CA VAL A 140 -11.42 -7.15 -11.63
C VAL A 140 -10.54 -8.36 -11.98
N LEU A 141 -10.39 -9.31 -11.05
CA LEU A 141 -9.63 -10.53 -11.29
C LEU A 141 -10.32 -11.44 -12.31
N LYS A 142 -9.56 -11.96 -13.25
CA LYS A 142 -9.97 -13.04 -14.14
C LYS A 142 -10.24 -14.32 -13.36
N PRO A 143 -11.11 -15.23 -13.85
CA PRO A 143 -11.18 -16.57 -13.30
C PRO A 143 -9.79 -17.22 -13.22
N GLY A 144 -9.44 -17.79 -12.06
CA GLY A 144 -8.09 -18.30 -11.81
C GLY A 144 -7.02 -17.23 -11.51
N GLY A 145 -7.40 -15.96 -11.46
CA GLY A 145 -6.51 -14.86 -11.07
C GLY A 145 -6.04 -14.97 -9.61
N ARG A 146 -4.97 -14.28 -9.27
CA ARG A 146 -4.28 -14.41 -7.99
C ARG A 146 -4.33 -13.09 -7.22
N LEU A 147 -4.59 -13.16 -5.90
CA LEU A 147 -4.56 -12.03 -4.97
C LEU A 147 -3.44 -12.22 -3.96
N ALA A 148 -2.58 -11.24 -3.77
CA ALA A 148 -1.62 -11.20 -2.68
C ALA A 148 -1.80 -9.95 -1.83
N LEU A 149 -2.01 -10.18 -0.53
CA LEU A 149 -2.10 -9.14 0.48
C LEU A 149 -0.91 -9.29 1.43
N LEU A 150 -0.03 -8.31 1.43
CA LEU A 150 1.10 -8.23 2.34
C LEU A 150 0.75 -7.28 3.49
N GLU A 151 0.72 -7.80 4.71
CA GLU A 151 0.38 -6.99 5.89
C GLU A 151 1.24 -7.40 7.09
N ILE A 152 1.41 -6.46 8.04
CA ILE A 152 2.11 -6.72 9.29
C ILE A 152 1.08 -7.25 10.28
N ASP A 153 1.33 -8.44 10.77
CA ASP A 153 0.55 -9.07 11.83
C ASP A 153 1.22 -8.90 13.19
N THR A 154 0.41 -9.00 14.26
CA THR A 154 0.92 -8.98 15.62
C THR A 154 1.47 -10.36 15.96
N PRO A 155 2.73 -10.52 16.39
CA PRO A 155 3.26 -11.82 16.75
C PRO A 155 2.47 -12.50 17.86
N ASP A 156 2.19 -13.82 17.72
CA ASP A 156 1.50 -14.61 18.74
C ASP A 156 2.36 -14.84 19.99
N ASN A 157 3.68 -14.86 19.83
CA ASN A 157 4.63 -15.03 20.94
C ASN A 157 4.66 -13.78 21.84
N ALA A 158 4.41 -13.95 23.14
CA ALA A 158 4.31 -12.87 24.11
C ALA A 158 5.57 -11.98 24.17
N PHE A 159 6.76 -12.55 24.04
CA PHE A 159 8.02 -11.81 24.04
C PHE A 159 8.18 -10.96 22.77
N LEU A 160 7.87 -11.53 21.60
CA LEU A 160 7.88 -10.80 20.31
C LEU A 160 6.78 -9.73 20.29
N LYS A 161 5.61 -10.02 20.86
CA LYS A 161 4.52 -9.06 21.01
C LYS A 161 4.92 -7.87 21.88
N TRP A 162 5.62 -8.11 22.98
CA TRP A 162 6.16 -7.05 23.84
C TRP A 162 7.17 -6.18 23.07
N GLY A 163 8.13 -6.78 22.39
CA GLY A 163 9.13 -6.07 21.57
C GLY A 163 8.48 -5.27 20.42
N HIS A 164 7.50 -5.84 19.72
CA HIS A 164 6.72 -5.18 18.70
C HIS A 164 5.94 -3.99 19.27
N SER A 165 5.21 -4.17 20.38
CA SER A 165 4.46 -3.10 21.02
C SER A 165 5.38 -1.97 21.53
N PHE A 166 6.51 -2.31 22.13
CA PHE A 166 7.51 -1.34 22.56
C PHE A 166 8.07 -0.54 21.37
N TYR A 167 8.39 -1.21 20.27
CA TYR A 167 8.88 -0.55 19.07
C TYR A 167 7.85 0.43 18.49
N PHE A 168 6.62 -0.02 18.28
CA PHE A 168 5.57 0.82 17.67
C PHE A 168 5.01 1.91 18.61
N GLN A 169 4.99 1.68 19.92
CA GLN A 169 4.46 2.64 20.88
C GLN A 169 5.51 3.65 21.37
N SER A 170 6.78 3.27 21.40
CA SER A 170 7.84 4.09 21.97
C SER A 170 8.80 4.65 20.92
N ILE A 171 9.27 3.83 19.99
CA ILE A 171 10.31 4.23 19.02
C ILE A 171 9.68 4.97 17.83
N VAL A 172 8.58 4.48 17.27
CA VAL A 172 7.94 5.08 16.11
C VAL A 172 7.44 6.51 16.35
N PRO A 173 6.79 6.85 17.48
CA PRO A 173 6.37 8.22 17.77
C PRO A 173 7.55 9.18 17.96
N ILE A 174 8.64 8.73 18.60
CA ILE A 174 9.85 9.55 18.80
C ILE A 174 10.48 9.89 17.45
N LEU A 175 10.62 8.89 16.57
CA LEU A 175 11.16 9.10 15.23
C LEU A 175 10.22 9.95 14.35
N GLY A 176 8.90 9.77 14.49
CA GLY A 176 7.90 10.61 13.85
C GLY A 176 7.97 12.08 14.30
N GLY A 177 8.12 12.31 15.60
CA GLY A 177 8.29 13.64 16.19
C GLY A 177 9.56 14.35 15.71
N LEU A 178 10.71 13.68 15.71
CA LEU A 178 11.98 14.22 15.22
C LEU A 178 11.95 14.63 13.72
N ILE A 179 11.05 14.05 12.95
CA ILE A 179 10.89 14.35 11.52
C ILE A 179 9.88 15.48 11.31
N SER A 180 8.88 15.58 12.19
CA SER A 180 7.82 16.61 12.14
C SER A 180 8.31 17.98 12.59
N ASP A 181 9.10 18.06 13.66
CA ASP A 181 9.52 19.31 14.29
C ASP A 181 10.51 20.18 13.48
N ARG A 182 11.01 19.72 12.34
CA ARG A 182 11.94 20.51 11.50
C ARG A 182 11.28 21.53 10.58
N LYS A 183 9.95 21.71 10.60
CA LYS A 183 9.24 22.65 9.71
C LYS A 183 8.51 23.79 10.40
N SER A 184 8.66 23.99 11.70
CA SER A 184 7.96 25.09 12.41
C SER A 184 8.83 26.32 12.71
N TYR A 185 10.02 26.43 12.15
CA TYR A 185 10.85 27.65 12.26
C TYR A 185 11.51 28.00 10.92
N THR A 186 10.75 28.63 10.03
CA THR A 186 11.18 29.68 9.08
C THR A 186 9.95 30.37 8.51
#